data_71b8a2e99238e131680fec751f953340
#
_entry.id   71b8a2e99238e131680fec751f953340
#
_cell.length_a   1.000
_cell.length_b   1.000
_cell.length_c   1.000
_cell.angle_alpha   90.00
_cell.angle_beta   90.00
_cell.angle_gamma   90.00
#
_symmetry.space_group_name_H-M   'P 1'
#
loop_
_entity.id
_entity.type
_entity.pdbx_description
1 polymer ?
#
loop_
_entity_poly.entity_id
_entity_poly.type
_entity_poly.pdbx_seq_one_letter_code
_entity_poly.pdbx_strand_id
1 'polypeptide(L)'
;MSLLSLQSVEKSYFGRTVLAGVSLRIDRGDRLALIGENGAGKTTLLRLVTGQEKPDAGQVIQPATVVVGYLSQHVEEICDLESHPLANQELTALEDEMRQLEHEMAGAPGDHRLMARYAECTARFEALEGYDFPRRMQEALDGLGLSGEALSRPMSTLSGGERMRVALARILLMSPDILLLDEPTNHLDATAQEWLESYLKSFKGAVLLVSHDRAF
;
A
#
# COMPACT_ATOMS: atom_id res chain seq x y z
N MET A 1 -4.69 -18.70 0.68
CA MET A 1 -4.48 -18.29 2.10
C MET A 1 -5.20 -16.98 2.29
N SER A 2 -6.12 -16.92 3.27
CA SER A 2 -6.95 -15.71 3.48
C SER A 2 -6.09 -14.58 4.03
N LEU A 3 -6.13 -13.44 3.34
CA LEU A 3 -5.45 -12.21 3.77
C LEU A 3 -6.33 -11.39 4.71
N LEU A 4 -7.66 -11.43 4.48
CA LEU A 4 -8.62 -10.67 5.27
C LEU A 4 -9.98 -11.37 5.24
N SER A 5 -10.73 -11.31 6.36
CA SER A 5 -12.10 -11.80 6.44
C SER A 5 -12.96 -10.88 7.30
N LEU A 6 -14.08 -10.44 6.75
CA LEU A 6 -15.16 -9.79 7.48
C LEU A 6 -16.26 -10.83 7.73
N GLN A 7 -16.76 -10.87 8.95
CA GLN A 7 -17.81 -11.82 9.36
C GLN A 7 -18.98 -11.06 9.98
N SER A 8 -20.10 -11.02 9.25
CA SER A 8 -21.35 -10.40 9.68
C SER A 8 -21.16 -9.00 10.26
N VAL A 9 -20.36 -8.17 9.57
CA VAL A 9 -20.00 -6.83 10.04
C VAL A 9 -21.16 -5.88 9.89
N GLU A 10 -21.46 -5.17 10.98
CA GLU A 10 -22.47 -4.12 11.01
C GLU A 10 -21.87 -2.77 11.38
N LYS A 11 -22.37 -1.69 10.79
CA LYS A 11 -21.96 -0.34 11.12
C LYS A 11 -23.14 0.63 10.96
N SER A 12 -23.32 1.47 11.96
CA SER A 12 -24.37 2.48 11.98
C SER A 12 -23.82 3.84 12.39
N TYR A 13 -24.36 4.91 11.82
CA TYR A 13 -24.05 6.28 12.20
C TYR A 13 -25.34 7.01 12.52
N PHE A 14 -25.38 7.65 13.67
CA PHE A 14 -26.55 8.44 14.12
C PHE A 14 -27.89 7.69 14.00
N GLY A 15 -27.90 6.38 14.33
CA GLY A 15 -29.07 5.52 14.25
C GLY A 15 -29.44 5.02 12.84
N ARG A 16 -28.68 5.38 11.82
CA ARG A 16 -28.84 4.84 10.45
C ARG A 16 -27.83 3.74 10.20
N THR A 17 -28.33 2.54 9.91
CA THR A 17 -27.47 1.41 9.51
C THR A 17 -26.91 1.65 8.11
N VAL A 18 -25.59 1.59 7.99
CA VAL A 18 -24.86 1.75 6.73
C VAL A 18 -24.37 0.40 6.21
N LEU A 19 -23.92 -0.48 7.11
CA LEU A 19 -23.57 -1.87 6.78
C LEU A 19 -24.38 -2.80 7.67
N ALA A 20 -25.05 -3.79 7.06
CA ALA A 20 -25.96 -4.70 7.74
C ALA A 20 -25.52 -6.16 7.48
N GLY A 21 -24.68 -6.71 8.38
CA GLY A 21 -24.26 -8.12 8.34
C GLY A 21 -23.35 -8.46 7.15
N VAL A 22 -22.48 -7.54 6.74
CA VAL A 22 -21.58 -7.75 5.58
C VAL A 22 -20.55 -8.81 5.90
N SER A 23 -20.41 -9.80 5.01
CA SER A 23 -19.36 -10.81 5.05
C SER A 23 -18.60 -10.80 3.75
N LEU A 24 -17.25 -10.71 3.85
CA LEU A 24 -16.34 -10.65 2.72
C LEU A 24 -15.06 -11.39 3.08
N ARG A 25 -14.51 -12.15 2.15
CA ARG A 25 -13.21 -12.77 2.27
C ARG A 25 -12.34 -12.31 1.11
N ILE A 26 -11.08 -12.00 1.42
CA ILE A 26 -10.07 -11.61 0.45
C ILE A 26 -8.91 -12.61 0.54
N ASP A 27 -8.66 -13.31 -0.54
CA ASP A 27 -7.51 -14.20 -0.69
C ASP A 27 -6.44 -13.57 -1.60
N ARG A 28 -5.21 -14.04 -1.52
CA ARG A 28 -4.11 -13.56 -2.37
C ARG A 28 -4.44 -13.75 -3.85
N GLY A 29 -4.27 -12.71 -4.63
CA GLY A 29 -4.55 -12.70 -6.06
C GLY A 29 -5.99 -12.34 -6.43
N ASP A 30 -6.87 -12.11 -5.45
CA ASP A 30 -8.24 -11.66 -5.73
C ASP A 30 -8.26 -10.27 -6.38
N ARG A 31 -9.22 -10.07 -7.28
CA ARG A 31 -9.55 -8.80 -7.93
C ARG A 31 -11.03 -8.52 -7.69
N LEU A 32 -11.30 -7.64 -6.75
CA LEU A 32 -12.65 -7.33 -6.30
C LEU A 32 -13.01 -5.89 -6.65
N ALA A 33 -14.19 -5.70 -7.21
CA ALA A 33 -14.75 -4.37 -7.43
C ALA A 33 -15.94 -4.14 -6.49
N LEU A 34 -15.91 -3.05 -5.75
CA LEU A 34 -17.00 -2.61 -4.89
C LEU A 34 -17.79 -1.51 -5.62
N ILE A 35 -18.94 -1.89 -6.15
CA ILE A 35 -19.80 -1.01 -6.94
C ILE A 35 -21.05 -0.66 -6.13
N GLY A 36 -21.48 0.58 -6.19
CA GLY A 36 -22.69 1.04 -5.52
C GLY A 36 -22.84 2.55 -5.58
N GLU A 37 -24.04 3.03 -5.26
CA GLU A 37 -24.35 4.46 -5.20
C GLU A 37 -23.54 5.20 -4.12
N ASN A 38 -23.49 6.53 -4.22
CA ASN A 38 -22.89 7.35 -3.16
C ASN A 38 -23.68 7.16 -1.86
N GLY A 39 -22.96 7.00 -0.75
CA GLY A 39 -23.57 6.73 0.55
C GLY A 39 -23.95 5.25 0.79
N ALA A 40 -23.67 4.32 -0.12
CA ALA A 40 -23.92 2.89 0.07
C ALA A 40 -22.99 2.20 1.09
N GLY A 41 -22.04 2.94 1.68
CA GLY A 41 -21.14 2.40 2.71
C GLY A 41 -19.79 1.89 2.18
N LYS A 42 -19.45 2.17 0.92
CA LYS A 42 -18.18 1.70 0.32
C LYS A 42 -16.95 2.17 1.10
N THR A 43 -16.82 3.47 1.33
CA THR A 43 -15.73 4.05 2.12
C THR A 43 -15.75 3.57 3.58
N THR A 44 -16.94 3.39 4.17
CA THR A 44 -17.08 2.80 5.51
C THR A 44 -16.49 1.38 5.55
N LEU A 45 -16.78 0.56 4.54
CA LEU A 45 -16.21 -0.78 4.44
C LEU A 45 -14.67 -0.73 4.35
N LEU A 46 -14.12 0.17 3.54
CA LEU A 46 -12.67 0.34 3.43
C LEU A 46 -12.04 0.79 4.76
N ARG A 47 -12.67 1.72 5.50
CA ARG A 47 -12.19 2.16 6.82
C ARG A 47 -12.23 1.04 7.88
N LEU A 48 -13.21 0.14 7.81
CA LEU A 48 -13.24 -1.05 8.67
C LEU A 48 -12.13 -2.03 8.31
N VAL A 49 -11.86 -2.22 7.01
CA VAL A 49 -10.78 -3.09 6.52
C VAL A 49 -9.41 -2.54 6.93
N THR A 50 -9.21 -1.22 6.89
CA THR A 50 -7.94 -0.58 7.30
C THR A 50 -7.78 -0.44 8.81
N GLY A 51 -8.83 -0.76 9.58
CA GLY A 51 -8.83 -0.58 11.05
C GLY A 51 -8.97 0.86 11.52
N GLN A 52 -9.19 1.83 10.60
CA GLN A 52 -9.49 3.22 10.95
C GLN A 52 -10.79 3.36 11.72
N GLU A 53 -11.72 2.45 11.48
CA GLU A 53 -12.97 2.33 12.25
C GLU A 53 -13.16 0.91 12.77
N LYS A 54 -13.97 0.78 13.84
CA LYS A 54 -14.35 -0.53 14.40
C LYS A 54 -15.80 -0.83 14.00
N PRO A 55 -16.16 -2.09 13.72
CA PRO A 55 -17.55 -2.48 13.51
C PRO A 55 -18.33 -2.37 14.82
N ASP A 56 -19.65 -2.13 14.71
CA ASP A 56 -20.57 -2.13 15.84
C ASP A 56 -20.97 -3.57 16.23
N ALA A 57 -21.03 -4.48 15.24
CA ALA A 57 -21.20 -5.91 15.43
C ALA A 57 -20.42 -6.68 14.36
N GLY A 58 -20.19 -8.00 14.60
CA GLY A 58 -19.35 -8.82 13.76
C GLY A 58 -17.87 -8.61 14.02
N GLN A 59 -17.01 -9.07 13.13
CA GLN A 59 -15.57 -8.95 13.30
C GLN A 59 -14.80 -8.84 11.98
N VAL A 60 -13.67 -8.13 12.03
CA VAL A 60 -12.67 -8.06 10.96
C VAL A 60 -11.46 -8.86 11.42
N ILE A 61 -11.08 -9.86 10.65
CA ILE A 61 -9.95 -10.75 10.94
C ILE A 61 -8.88 -10.51 9.89
N GLN A 62 -7.73 -10.01 10.32
CA GLN A 62 -6.55 -9.78 9.50
C GLN A 62 -5.31 -10.25 10.27
N PRO A 63 -4.48 -11.14 9.69
CA PRO A 63 -3.19 -11.48 10.28
C PRO A 63 -2.30 -10.24 10.40
N ALA A 64 -1.57 -10.10 11.51
CA ALA A 64 -0.69 -8.95 11.75
C ALA A 64 0.45 -8.81 10.72
N THR A 65 0.75 -9.88 9.99
CA THR A 65 1.77 -9.90 8.93
C THR A 65 1.27 -9.40 7.59
N VAL A 66 -0.05 -9.16 7.44
CA VAL A 66 -0.64 -8.69 6.17
C VAL A 66 -0.56 -7.18 6.10
N VAL A 67 0.15 -6.70 5.08
CA VAL A 67 0.30 -5.27 4.79
C VAL A 67 -0.84 -4.82 3.90
N VAL A 68 -1.58 -3.79 4.33
CA VAL A 68 -2.67 -3.17 3.55
C VAL A 68 -2.24 -1.79 3.09
N GLY A 69 -2.22 -1.59 1.77
CA GLY A 69 -2.07 -0.27 1.15
C GLY A 69 -3.44 0.32 0.85
N TYR A 70 -3.72 1.51 1.33
CA TYR A 70 -5.01 2.17 1.13
C TYR A 70 -4.84 3.55 0.50
N LEU A 71 -5.45 3.74 -0.65
CA LEU A 71 -5.60 5.04 -1.30
C LEU A 71 -7.02 5.55 -1.08
N SER A 72 -7.18 6.56 -0.23
CA SER A 72 -8.46 7.24 0.01
C SER A 72 -8.78 8.22 -1.11
N GLN A 73 -10.07 8.39 -1.40
CA GLN A 73 -10.58 9.42 -2.30
C GLN A 73 -10.22 10.84 -1.83
N HIS A 74 -10.13 11.05 -0.51
CA HIS A 74 -9.77 12.33 0.09
C HIS A 74 -8.28 12.36 0.43
N VAL A 75 -7.52 13.11 -0.35
CA VAL A 75 -6.06 13.23 -0.21
C VAL A 75 -5.65 13.75 1.18
N GLU A 76 -6.53 14.45 1.89
CA GLU A 76 -6.30 14.95 3.25
C GLU A 76 -6.23 13.82 4.30
N GLU A 77 -6.87 12.69 4.04
CA GLU A 77 -6.78 11.49 4.91
C GLU A 77 -5.50 10.68 4.69
N ILE A 78 -4.70 11.04 3.67
CA ILE A 78 -3.46 10.34 3.31
C ILE A 78 -2.27 10.82 4.19
N CYS A 79 -2.48 11.77 5.09
CA CYS A 79 -1.44 12.34 5.96
C CYS A 79 -0.69 11.29 6.81
N ASP A 80 -1.29 10.12 7.08
CA ASP A 80 -0.62 9.02 7.79
C ASP A 80 0.51 8.37 6.97
N LEU A 81 0.53 8.56 5.64
CA LEU A 81 1.65 8.10 4.80
C LEU A 81 2.95 8.90 5.02
N GLU A 82 2.87 10.10 5.62
CA GLU A 82 4.08 10.85 6.01
C GLU A 82 4.75 10.22 7.25
N SER A 83 3.99 9.56 8.10
CA SER A 83 4.49 8.89 9.30
C SER A 83 4.97 7.46 9.05
N HIS A 84 4.61 6.85 7.91
CA HIS A 84 5.19 5.57 7.53
C HIS A 84 6.51 5.83 6.79
N PRO A 85 7.64 5.34 7.31
CA PRO A 85 8.88 5.39 6.56
C PRO A 85 8.61 4.74 5.21
N LEU A 86 8.90 5.47 4.13
CA LEU A 86 8.94 4.85 2.81
C LEU A 86 9.76 3.56 2.96
N ALA A 87 9.35 2.47 2.32
CA ALA A 87 10.16 1.26 2.23
C ALA A 87 11.62 1.58 1.89
N ASN A 88 11.85 2.70 1.19
CA ASN A 88 13.13 3.30 0.91
C ASN A 88 13.97 3.62 2.16
N GLN A 89 13.39 4.10 3.28
CA GLN A 89 14.21 4.42 4.48
C GLN A 89 14.74 3.16 5.16
N GLU A 90 13.93 2.10 5.24
CA GLU A 90 14.39 0.82 5.79
C GLU A 90 15.42 0.17 4.85
N LEU A 91 15.16 0.19 3.54
CA LEU A 91 16.10 -0.33 2.54
C LEU A 91 17.42 0.45 2.55
N THR A 92 17.38 1.79 2.60
CA THR A 92 18.59 2.61 2.69
C THR A 92 19.37 2.32 3.97
N ALA A 93 18.69 2.20 5.11
CA ALA A 93 19.35 1.86 6.38
C ALA A 93 20.02 0.47 6.32
N LEU A 94 19.36 -0.51 5.70
CA LEU A 94 19.92 -1.85 5.50
C LEU A 94 21.12 -1.82 4.55
N GLU A 95 21.06 -1.05 3.46
CA GLU A 95 22.21 -0.88 2.55
C GLU A 95 23.42 -0.26 3.25
N ASP A 96 23.18 0.78 4.05
CA ASP A 96 24.24 1.45 4.79
C ASP A 96 24.86 0.51 5.84
N GLU A 97 24.03 -0.26 6.56
CA GLU A 97 24.49 -1.27 7.51
C GLU A 97 25.30 -2.39 6.81
N MET A 98 24.84 -2.87 5.66
CA MET A 98 25.56 -3.87 4.88
C MET A 98 26.93 -3.36 4.43
N ARG A 99 27.02 -2.13 3.92
CA ARG A 99 28.29 -1.49 3.53
C ARG A 99 29.26 -1.34 4.71
N GLN A 100 28.72 -0.95 5.89
CA GLN A 100 29.52 -0.84 7.10
C GLN A 100 30.06 -2.22 7.52
N LEU A 101 29.21 -3.24 7.53
CA LEU A 101 29.61 -4.61 7.87
C LEU A 101 30.65 -5.16 6.89
N GLU A 102 30.53 -4.89 5.59
CA GLU A 102 31.56 -5.26 4.58
C GLU A 102 32.91 -4.63 4.91
N HIS A 103 32.91 -3.35 5.31
CA HIS A 103 34.15 -2.67 5.70
C HIS A 103 34.78 -3.28 6.98
N GLU A 104 33.94 -3.57 8.00
CA GLU A 104 34.41 -4.20 9.24
C GLU A 104 34.94 -5.63 9.01
N MET A 105 34.26 -6.41 8.17
CA MET A 105 34.67 -7.77 7.80
C MET A 105 36.01 -7.76 7.03
N ALA A 106 36.29 -6.74 6.22
CA ALA A 106 37.59 -6.58 5.56
C ALA A 106 38.71 -6.36 6.55
N GLY A 107 38.46 -5.70 7.69
CA GLY A 107 39.40 -5.48 8.79
C GLY A 107 39.54 -6.66 9.77
N ALA A 108 38.57 -7.54 9.82
CA ALA A 108 38.52 -8.70 10.73
C ALA A 108 38.09 -9.99 9.99
N PRO A 109 38.92 -10.54 9.12
CA PRO A 109 38.60 -11.73 8.36
C PRO A 109 38.29 -12.93 9.28
N GLY A 110 37.10 -13.53 9.12
CA GLY A 110 36.69 -14.70 9.89
C GLY A 110 35.90 -14.39 11.17
N ASP A 111 35.54 -13.14 11.43
CA ASP A 111 34.60 -12.84 12.51
C ASP A 111 33.20 -13.35 12.20
N HIS A 112 32.84 -14.47 12.84
CA HIS A 112 31.55 -15.12 12.64
C HIS A 112 30.36 -14.24 13.05
N ARG A 113 30.54 -13.24 13.94
CA ARG A 113 29.45 -12.35 14.37
C ARG A 113 29.11 -11.36 13.26
N LEU A 114 30.14 -10.77 12.63
CA LEU A 114 29.95 -9.86 11.51
C LEU A 114 29.31 -10.60 10.33
N MET A 115 29.77 -11.81 10.04
CA MET A 115 29.19 -12.64 8.97
C MET A 115 27.71 -12.97 9.23
N ALA A 116 27.37 -13.34 10.47
CA ALA A 116 25.98 -13.63 10.84
C ALA A 116 25.10 -12.38 10.71
N ARG A 117 25.57 -11.21 11.13
CA ARG A 117 24.84 -9.95 11.03
C ARG A 117 24.64 -9.53 9.57
N TYR A 118 25.67 -9.66 8.74
CA TYR A 118 25.57 -9.39 7.32
C TYR A 118 24.55 -10.29 6.63
N ALA A 119 24.55 -11.58 6.96
CA ALA A 119 23.56 -12.53 6.42
C ALA A 119 22.12 -12.18 6.85
N GLU A 120 21.93 -11.71 8.08
CA GLU A 120 20.62 -11.25 8.57
C GLU A 120 20.14 -10.00 7.80
N CYS A 121 21.02 -9.00 7.63
CA CYS A 121 20.70 -7.79 6.86
C CYS A 121 20.39 -8.11 5.41
N THR A 122 21.18 -8.98 4.77
CA THR A 122 20.97 -9.42 3.38
C THR A 122 19.62 -10.13 3.24
N ALA A 123 19.30 -11.08 4.14
CA ALA A 123 18.02 -11.78 4.11
C ALA A 123 16.82 -10.83 4.30
N ARG A 124 16.98 -9.80 5.15
CA ARG A 124 15.96 -8.76 5.34
C ARG A 124 15.80 -7.90 4.10
N PHE A 125 16.90 -7.47 3.49
CA PHE A 125 16.92 -6.68 2.26
C PHE A 125 16.27 -7.43 1.10
N GLU A 126 16.57 -8.72 0.93
CA GLU A 126 15.93 -9.60 -0.06
C GLU A 126 14.43 -9.77 0.20
N ALA A 127 14.03 -9.97 1.46
CA ALA A 127 12.63 -10.11 1.84
C ALA A 127 11.79 -8.86 1.53
N LEU A 128 12.42 -7.68 1.55
CA LEU A 128 11.83 -6.39 1.16
C LEU A 128 11.96 -6.11 -0.34
N GLU A 129 12.40 -7.08 -1.14
CA GLU A 129 12.66 -6.92 -2.58
C GLU A 129 13.60 -5.73 -2.88
N GLY A 130 14.61 -5.50 -2.03
CA GLY A 130 15.47 -4.32 -2.06
C GLY A 130 16.22 -4.15 -3.38
N TYR A 131 16.70 -5.26 -3.99
CA TYR A 131 17.39 -5.22 -5.28
C TYR A 131 16.49 -4.77 -6.45
N ASP A 132 15.17 -5.02 -6.37
CA ASP A 132 14.20 -4.60 -7.38
C ASP A 132 13.62 -3.21 -7.11
N PHE A 133 13.83 -2.67 -5.91
CA PHE A 133 13.22 -1.41 -5.48
C PHE A 133 13.54 -0.22 -6.40
N PRO A 134 14.81 0.03 -6.84
CA PRO A 134 15.13 1.15 -7.73
C PRO A 134 14.38 1.06 -9.06
N ARG A 135 14.28 -0.14 -9.64
CA ARG A 135 13.54 -0.38 -10.88
C ARG A 135 12.05 -0.13 -10.68
N ARG A 136 11.44 -0.68 -9.61
CA ARG A 136 10.02 -0.47 -9.31
C ARG A 136 9.70 1.00 -9.05
N MET A 137 10.60 1.72 -8.38
CA MET A 137 10.47 3.15 -8.15
C MET A 137 10.45 3.92 -9.46
N GLN A 138 11.39 3.64 -10.37
CA GLN A 138 11.45 4.29 -11.67
C GLN A 138 10.20 3.99 -12.50
N GLU A 139 9.76 2.73 -12.55
CA GLU A 139 8.53 2.32 -13.25
C GLU A 139 7.29 3.04 -12.72
N ALA A 140 7.16 3.19 -11.39
CA ALA A 140 6.04 3.90 -10.78
C ALA A 140 6.08 5.40 -11.06
N LEU A 141 7.27 6.02 -11.01
CA LEU A 141 7.45 7.44 -11.33
C LEU A 141 7.11 7.73 -12.79
N ASP A 142 7.67 6.97 -13.71
CA ASP A 142 7.45 7.15 -15.15
C ASP A 142 5.96 6.91 -15.50
N GLY A 143 5.37 5.85 -14.96
CA GLY A 143 3.98 5.50 -15.21
C GLY A 143 2.98 6.51 -14.66
N LEU A 144 3.29 7.16 -13.54
CA LEU A 144 2.44 8.19 -12.93
C LEU A 144 2.81 9.62 -13.36
N GLY A 145 3.78 9.78 -14.27
CA GLY A 145 4.24 11.09 -14.72
C GLY A 145 4.81 11.95 -13.60
N LEU A 146 5.56 11.34 -12.68
CA LEU A 146 6.19 12.00 -11.53
C LEU A 146 7.70 12.14 -11.74
N SER A 147 8.28 13.25 -11.27
CA SER A 147 9.73 13.36 -11.12
C SER A 147 10.20 12.66 -9.82
N GLY A 148 11.44 12.19 -9.79
CA GLY A 148 12.01 11.57 -8.59
C GLY A 148 11.97 12.48 -7.35
N GLU A 149 12.08 13.79 -7.55
CA GLU A 149 11.99 14.80 -6.48
C GLU A 149 10.58 14.89 -5.88
N ALA A 150 9.53 14.52 -6.63
CA ALA A 150 8.15 14.62 -6.17
C ALA A 150 7.89 13.76 -4.92
N LEU A 151 8.53 12.60 -4.81
CA LEU A 151 8.41 11.72 -3.64
C LEU A 151 9.01 12.31 -2.35
N SER A 152 9.98 13.20 -2.48
CA SER A 152 10.69 13.84 -1.35
C SER A 152 10.06 15.17 -0.93
N ARG A 153 9.15 15.72 -1.75
CA ARG A 153 8.49 17.01 -1.44
C ARG A 153 7.43 16.83 -0.36
N PRO A 154 7.28 17.80 0.56
CA PRO A 154 6.17 17.83 1.50
C PRO A 154 4.82 17.81 0.77
N MET A 155 3.88 16.96 1.20
CA MET A 155 2.57 16.80 0.57
C MET A 155 1.80 18.13 0.47
N SER A 156 2.01 19.06 1.45
CA SER A 156 1.40 20.39 1.47
C SER A 156 1.82 21.30 0.30
N THR A 157 2.97 21.03 -0.34
CA THR A 157 3.50 21.81 -1.47
C THR A 157 3.04 21.30 -2.83
N LEU A 158 2.36 20.17 -2.86
CA LEU A 158 1.90 19.52 -4.07
C LEU A 158 0.47 19.95 -4.43
N SER A 159 0.16 20.00 -5.73
CA SER A 159 -1.22 20.13 -6.20
C SER A 159 -2.05 18.89 -5.82
N GLY A 160 -3.39 18.97 -5.84
CA GLY A 160 -4.26 17.83 -5.52
C GLY A 160 -3.97 16.60 -6.37
N GLY A 161 -3.78 16.77 -7.67
CA GLY A 161 -3.43 15.66 -8.57
C GLY A 161 -2.03 15.10 -8.32
N GLU A 162 -1.03 15.95 -8.05
CA GLU A 162 0.31 15.48 -7.66
C GLU A 162 0.28 14.70 -6.35
N ARG A 163 -0.46 15.20 -5.34
CA ARG A 163 -0.63 14.50 -4.06
C ARG A 163 -1.19 13.08 -4.25
N MET A 164 -2.24 12.95 -5.07
CA MET A 164 -2.85 11.65 -5.34
C MET A 164 -1.86 10.70 -6.01
N ARG A 165 -1.14 11.17 -7.04
CA ARG A 165 -0.13 10.36 -7.74
C ARG A 165 1.04 9.97 -6.85
N VAL A 166 1.54 10.90 -6.02
CA VAL A 166 2.60 10.63 -5.04
C VAL A 166 2.13 9.63 -3.99
N ALA A 167 0.91 9.78 -3.47
CA ALA A 167 0.33 8.83 -2.53
C ALA A 167 0.20 7.43 -3.14
N LEU A 168 -0.29 7.36 -4.38
CA LEU A 168 -0.39 6.10 -5.11
C LEU A 168 1.01 5.46 -5.31
N ALA A 169 2.00 6.22 -5.78
CA ALA A 169 3.37 5.74 -5.92
C ALA A 169 3.92 5.17 -4.60
N ARG A 170 3.74 5.89 -3.49
CA ARG A 170 4.19 5.44 -2.17
C ARG A 170 3.54 4.12 -1.76
N ILE A 171 2.22 3.98 -1.95
CA ILE A 171 1.49 2.75 -1.63
C ILE A 171 1.98 1.58 -2.48
N LEU A 172 2.18 1.78 -3.78
CA LEU A 172 2.66 0.74 -4.67
C LEU A 172 4.08 0.27 -4.33
N LEU A 173 4.93 1.21 -3.90
CA LEU A 173 6.31 0.92 -3.49
C LEU A 173 6.40 0.15 -2.16
N MET A 174 5.37 0.22 -1.30
CA MET A 174 5.29 -0.58 -0.08
C MET A 174 5.09 -2.08 -0.34
N SER A 175 4.81 -2.50 -1.58
CA SER A 175 4.50 -3.89 -1.94
C SER A 175 3.44 -4.52 -1.03
N PRO A 176 2.24 -3.92 -0.89
CA PRO A 176 1.23 -4.41 0.03
C PRO A 176 0.72 -5.80 -0.38
N ASP A 177 0.22 -6.58 0.58
CA ASP A 177 -0.49 -7.84 0.30
C ASP A 177 -1.92 -7.59 -0.20
N ILE A 178 -2.54 -6.50 0.28
CA ILE A 178 -3.86 -6.04 -0.15
C ILE A 178 -3.77 -4.58 -0.56
N LEU A 179 -4.21 -4.26 -1.76
CA LEU A 179 -4.30 -2.90 -2.28
C LEU A 179 -5.77 -2.47 -2.32
N LEU A 180 -6.11 -1.46 -1.52
CA LEU A 180 -7.43 -0.85 -1.47
C LEU A 180 -7.37 0.50 -2.20
N LEU A 181 -8.18 0.66 -3.24
CA LEU A 181 -8.21 1.88 -4.05
C LEU A 181 -9.62 2.45 -4.07
N ASP A 182 -9.79 3.66 -3.55
CA ASP A 182 -11.07 4.39 -3.56
C ASP A 182 -11.03 5.47 -4.64
N GLU A 183 -11.69 5.20 -5.79
CA GLU A 183 -11.78 6.07 -6.96
C GLU A 183 -10.39 6.55 -7.48
N PRO A 184 -9.45 5.65 -7.75
CA PRO A 184 -8.05 6.02 -8.03
C PRO A 184 -7.88 6.80 -9.35
N THR A 185 -8.84 6.73 -10.26
CA THR A 185 -8.79 7.35 -11.58
C THR A 185 -9.11 8.84 -11.60
N ASN A 186 -9.74 9.36 -10.55
CA ASN A 186 -10.30 10.73 -10.53
C ASN A 186 -9.27 11.86 -10.75
N HIS A 187 -7.97 11.59 -10.64
CA HIS A 187 -6.90 12.60 -10.77
C HIS A 187 -5.75 12.11 -11.66
N LEU A 188 -5.99 11.05 -12.42
CA LEU A 188 -5.04 10.49 -13.37
C LEU A 188 -5.43 10.89 -14.81
N ASP A 189 -4.44 11.22 -15.62
CA ASP A 189 -4.63 11.31 -17.06
C ASP A 189 -4.72 9.91 -17.70
N ALA A 190 -5.07 9.86 -18.98
CA ALA A 190 -5.27 8.60 -19.69
C ALA A 190 -4.03 7.69 -19.65
N THR A 191 -2.84 8.26 -19.77
CA THR A 191 -1.58 7.50 -19.75
C THR A 191 -1.33 6.86 -18.37
N ALA A 192 -1.52 7.62 -17.30
CA ALA A 192 -1.37 7.10 -15.93
C ALA A 192 -2.46 6.06 -15.58
N GLN A 193 -3.68 6.21 -16.12
CA GLN A 193 -4.74 5.21 -15.97
C GLN A 193 -4.37 3.90 -16.66
N GLU A 194 -3.96 3.93 -17.93
CA GLU A 194 -3.53 2.73 -18.68
C GLU A 194 -2.36 2.04 -18.00
N TRP A 195 -1.41 2.80 -17.47
CA TRP A 195 -0.29 2.24 -16.71
C TRP A 195 -0.78 1.57 -15.43
N LEU A 196 -1.66 2.23 -14.66
CA LEU A 196 -2.21 1.67 -13.41
C LEU A 196 -2.97 0.38 -13.68
N GLU A 197 -3.80 0.33 -14.72
CA GLU A 197 -4.49 -0.90 -15.12
C GLU A 197 -3.51 -2.04 -15.40
N SER A 198 -2.45 -1.75 -16.15
CA SER A 198 -1.41 -2.73 -16.49
C SER A 198 -0.69 -3.22 -15.22
N TYR A 199 -0.38 -2.31 -14.31
CA TYR A 199 0.20 -2.63 -13.01
C TYR A 199 -0.72 -3.54 -12.20
N LEU A 200 -2.00 -3.18 -12.05
CA LEU A 200 -2.98 -3.95 -11.28
C LEU A 200 -3.19 -5.36 -11.84
N LYS A 201 -3.11 -5.53 -13.17
CA LYS A 201 -3.18 -6.87 -13.81
C LYS A 201 -2.00 -7.76 -13.42
N SER A 202 -0.80 -7.19 -13.25
CA SER A 202 0.42 -7.91 -12.88
C SER A 202 0.66 -8.01 -11.37
N PHE A 203 -0.09 -7.28 -10.57
CA PHE A 203 0.08 -7.22 -9.12
C PHE A 203 -0.18 -8.59 -8.47
N LYS A 204 0.73 -9.07 -7.63
CA LYS A 204 0.67 -10.41 -7.02
C LYS A 204 -0.24 -10.50 -5.79
N GLY A 205 -0.51 -9.37 -5.14
CA GLY A 205 -1.42 -9.27 -3.99
C GLY A 205 -2.89 -9.25 -4.40
N ALA A 206 -3.77 -9.05 -3.44
CA ALA A 206 -5.19 -8.83 -3.70
C ALA A 206 -5.48 -7.34 -3.99
N VAL A 207 -6.48 -7.07 -4.81
CA VAL A 207 -6.95 -5.72 -5.11
C VAL A 207 -8.43 -5.62 -4.78
N LEU A 208 -8.81 -4.60 -4.01
CA LEU A 208 -10.18 -4.18 -3.82
C LEU A 208 -10.32 -2.73 -4.32
N LEU A 209 -11.03 -2.59 -5.40
CA LEU A 209 -11.25 -1.33 -6.09
C LEU A 209 -12.66 -0.81 -5.83
N VAL A 210 -12.79 0.43 -5.44
CA VAL A 210 -14.06 1.18 -5.51
C VAL A 210 -14.02 2.04 -6.75
N SER A 211 -14.97 1.88 -7.64
CA SER A 211 -15.14 2.73 -8.82
C SER A 211 -16.60 2.90 -9.17
N HIS A 212 -16.93 4.05 -9.74
CA HIS A 212 -18.20 4.30 -10.42
C HIS A 212 -18.13 3.85 -11.88
N ASP A 213 -16.94 3.73 -12.45
CA ASP A 213 -16.73 3.23 -13.80
C ASP A 213 -16.68 1.70 -13.79
N ARG A 214 -17.54 1.09 -14.63
CA ARG A 214 -17.59 -0.36 -14.79
C ARG A 214 -16.56 -0.89 -15.80
N ALA A 215 -15.88 0.01 -16.49
CA ALA A 215 -14.89 -0.34 -17.51
C ALA A 215 -13.47 -0.50 -16.94
N PHE A 216 -13.25 -0.06 -15.70
CA PHE A 216 -11.97 -0.15 -15.00
C PHE A 216 -11.83 -1.47 -14.26
#